data_5d631e88c7e91a87775ae4d03bd4ce69
#
_entry.id   5d631e88c7e91a87775ae4d03bd4ce69
#
_cell.length_a   1.000
_cell.length_b   1.000
_cell.length_c   1.000
_cell.angle_alpha   90.00
_cell.angle_beta   90.00
_cell.angle_gamma   90.00
#
_symmetry.space_group_name_H-M   'P 1'
#
loop_
_entity.id
_entity.type
_entity.pdbx_description
1 polymer ?
#
loop_
_entity_poly.entity_id
_entity_poly.type
_entity_poly.pdbx_seq_one_letter_code
_entity_poly.pdbx_strand_id
1 'polypeptide(L)'
;MERTIKPQDLKLAGKYLIDVRRAVDRDASAEKIPGATWHNPEQLTDWADTLPKDKEIILYCVRGGSVSNGVVDALQAKGLNARFIEGGIEGWKAAGGEVTAK
;
A
#
# COMPACT_ATOMS: atom_id res chain seq x y z
N MET A 1 -1.72 16.12 -6.30
CA MET A 1 -1.01 15.19 -5.41
C MET A 1 -0.48 14.02 -6.22
N GLU A 2 0.77 13.65 -6.00
CA GLU A 2 1.35 12.50 -6.68
C GLU A 2 0.65 11.21 -6.24
N ARG A 3 0.56 10.26 -7.14
CA ARG A 3 -0.12 8.99 -6.91
C ARG A 3 0.84 7.89 -6.48
N THR A 4 2.10 8.00 -6.87
CA THR A 4 3.09 6.94 -6.68
C THR A 4 4.32 7.44 -5.95
N ILE A 5 5.05 6.50 -5.38
CA ILE A 5 6.38 6.73 -4.84
C ILE A 5 7.28 5.58 -5.29
N LYS A 6 8.48 5.88 -5.73
CA LYS A 6 9.43 4.85 -6.14
C LYS A 6 9.96 4.11 -4.92
N PRO A 7 10.14 2.78 -5.00
CA PRO A 7 10.65 2.01 -3.86
C PRO A 7 11.95 2.57 -3.27
N GLN A 8 12.87 3.00 -4.13
CA GLN A 8 14.16 3.52 -3.69
C GLN A 8 14.06 4.87 -2.99
N ASP A 9 12.97 5.60 -3.19
CA ASP A 9 12.74 6.90 -2.55
C ASP A 9 11.93 6.79 -1.27
N LEU A 10 11.40 5.59 -0.98
CA LEU A 10 10.49 5.39 0.14
C LEU A 10 11.25 5.16 1.44
N LYS A 11 10.92 5.96 2.44
CA LYS A 11 11.35 5.73 3.82
C LYS A 11 10.10 5.41 4.64
N LEU A 12 10.09 4.25 5.27
CA LEU A 12 8.90 3.77 5.99
C LEU A 12 8.68 4.48 7.32
N ALA A 13 9.72 5.07 7.91
CA ALA A 13 9.61 5.73 9.20
C ALA A 13 8.58 6.85 9.17
N GLY A 14 7.69 6.86 10.15
CA GLY A 14 6.66 7.89 10.27
C GLY A 14 5.48 7.76 9.32
N LYS A 15 5.44 6.71 8.51
CA LYS A 15 4.36 6.51 7.54
C LYS A 15 3.45 5.37 7.99
N TYR A 16 2.20 5.44 7.54
CA TYR A 16 1.24 4.35 7.75
C TYR A 16 1.24 3.47 6.51
N LEU A 17 1.70 2.22 6.66
CA LEU A 17 1.88 1.31 5.53
C LEU A 17 0.74 0.30 5.46
N ILE A 18 0.10 0.21 4.30
CA ILE A 18 -1.06 -0.66 4.07
C ILE A 18 -0.79 -1.62 2.92
N ASP A 19 -1.06 -2.90 3.15
CA ASP A 19 -1.10 -3.93 2.12
C ASP A 19 -2.54 -4.00 1.60
N VAL A 20 -2.75 -3.64 0.33
CA VAL A 20 -4.08 -3.71 -0.28
C VAL A 20 -4.15 -4.78 -1.38
N ARG A 21 -3.32 -5.81 -1.28
CA ARG A 21 -3.45 -6.96 -2.19
C ARG A 21 -4.82 -7.61 -1.98
N ARG A 22 -5.41 -8.09 -3.08
CA ARG A 22 -6.64 -8.86 -2.94
C ARG A 22 -6.37 -10.11 -2.11
N ALA A 23 -7.41 -10.62 -1.43
CA ALA A 23 -7.24 -11.76 -0.53
C ALA A 23 -6.57 -12.95 -1.22
N VAL A 24 -6.96 -13.26 -2.46
CA VAL A 24 -6.38 -14.37 -3.20
C VAL A 24 -4.89 -14.17 -3.47
N ASP A 25 -4.47 -12.95 -3.78
CA ASP A 25 -3.07 -12.63 -4.05
C ASP A 25 -2.25 -12.64 -2.76
N ARG A 26 -2.81 -12.13 -1.68
CA ARG A 26 -2.17 -12.14 -0.38
C ARG A 26 -1.98 -13.58 0.13
N ASP A 27 -3.00 -14.41 -0.03
CA ASP A 27 -2.94 -15.80 0.43
C ASP A 27 -1.93 -16.63 -0.37
N ALA A 28 -1.72 -16.27 -1.64
CA ALA A 28 -0.75 -16.94 -2.50
C ALA A 28 0.70 -16.55 -2.18
N SER A 29 0.92 -15.51 -1.39
CA SER A 29 2.26 -15.02 -1.04
C SER A 29 2.58 -15.34 0.42
N ALA A 30 3.81 -15.75 0.68
CA ALA A 30 4.29 -15.98 2.05
C ALA A 30 4.89 -14.72 2.68
N GLU A 31 4.97 -13.62 1.92
CA GLU A 31 5.74 -12.43 2.30
C GLU A 31 4.88 -11.18 2.35
N LYS A 32 5.33 -10.22 3.16
CA LYS A 32 4.80 -8.85 3.18
C LYS A 32 5.93 -7.87 3.44
N ILE A 33 5.68 -6.59 3.21
CA ILE A 33 6.62 -5.53 3.61
C ILE A 33 6.50 -5.36 5.13
N PRO A 34 7.63 -5.31 5.86
CA PRO A 34 7.59 -5.19 7.32
C PRO A 34 6.77 -3.98 7.78
N GLY A 35 5.94 -4.19 8.79
CA GLY A 35 5.11 -3.14 9.35
C GLY A 35 3.80 -2.88 8.62
N ALA A 36 3.54 -3.57 7.51
CA ALA A 36 2.31 -3.39 6.75
C ALA A 36 1.12 -4.03 7.46
N THR A 37 -0.01 -3.31 7.46
CA THR A 37 -1.30 -3.84 7.90
C THR A 37 -2.11 -4.15 6.65
N TRP A 38 -2.65 -5.36 6.57
CA TRP A 38 -3.49 -5.72 5.44
C TRP A 38 -4.91 -5.18 5.62
N HIS A 39 -5.41 -4.52 4.56
CA HIS A 39 -6.80 -4.10 4.47
C HIS A 39 -7.36 -4.61 3.15
N ASN A 40 -8.49 -5.30 3.20
CA ASN A 40 -9.11 -5.86 2.02
C ASN A 40 -9.62 -4.73 1.11
N PRO A 41 -9.09 -4.60 -0.12
CA PRO A 41 -9.51 -3.52 -1.02
C PRO A 41 -10.99 -3.61 -1.40
N GLU A 42 -11.59 -4.78 -1.33
CA GLU A 42 -13.02 -4.96 -1.61
C GLU A 42 -13.90 -4.41 -0.49
N GLN A 43 -13.33 -4.11 0.67
CA GLN A 43 -14.04 -3.57 1.83
C GLN A 43 -13.55 -2.16 2.17
N LEU A 44 -13.11 -1.42 1.16
CA LEU A 44 -12.52 -0.10 1.31
C LEU A 44 -13.38 0.86 2.14
N THR A 45 -14.70 0.84 1.94
CA THR A 45 -15.61 1.72 2.68
C THR A 45 -15.63 1.43 4.17
N ASP A 46 -15.30 0.19 4.58
CA ASP A 46 -15.31 -0.19 5.99
C ASP A 46 -14.09 0.35 6.74
N TRP A 47 -12.93 0.43 6.08
CA TRP A 47 -11.71 0.80 6.79
C TRP A 47 -11.13 2.16 6.40
N ALA A 48 -11.57 2.75 5.29
CA ALA A 48 -10.99 4.02 4.82
C ALA A 48 -11.10 5.15 5.84
N ASP A 49 -12.21 5.22 6.55
CA ASP A 49 -12.45 6.29 7.53
C ASP A 49 -11.70 6.09 8.85
N THR A 50 -11.09 4.91 9.05
CA THR A 50 -10.32 4.61 10.26
C THR A 50 -8.86 5.02 10.14
N LEU A 51 -8.43 5.43 8.94
CA LEU A 51 -7.02 5.74 8.68
C LEU A 51 -6.62 7.07 9.32
N PRO A 52 -5.35 7.19 9.74
CA PRO A 52 -4.87 8.45 10.30
C PRO A 52 -4.84 9.54 9.23
N LYS A 53 -5.30 10.74 9.58
CA LYS A 53 -5.34 11.89 8.66
C LYS A 53 -4.10 12.76 8.78
N ASP A 54 -3.30 12.53 9.79
CA ASP A 54 -2.10 13.32 10.10
C ASP A 54 -0.80 12.63 9.65
N LYS A 55 -0.91 11.48 8.99
CA LYS A 55 0.24 10.73 8.49
C LYS A 55 0.15 10.51 7.00
N GLU A 56 1.31 10.42 6.36
CA GLU A 56 1.36 9.97 4.98
C GLU A 56 1.06 8.47 4.92
N ILE A 57 0.15 8.10 4.04
CA ILE A 57 -0.28 6.71 3.86
C ILE A 57 0.39 6.15 2.61
N ILE A 58 1.14 5.07 2.79
CA ILE A 58 1.77 4.37 1.68
C ILE A 58 1.09 3.01 1.58
N LEU A 59 0.68 2.66 0.37
CA LEU A 59 0.01 1.38 0.14
C LEU A 59 0.66 0.62 -1.01
N TYR A 60 0.41 -0.67 -1.08
CA TYR A 60 0.92 -1.49 -2.16
C TYR A 60 -0.02 -2.64 -2.48
N CYS A 61 -0.02 -3.05 -3.73
CA CYS A 61 -0.58 -4.32 -4.16
C CYS A 61 0.55 -5.16 -4.77
N VAL A 62 0.23 -6.12 -5.61
CA VAL A 62 1.26 -7.01 -6.17
C VAL A 62 2.20 -6.24 -7.10
N ARG A 63 1.67 -5.51 -8.08
CA ARG A 63 2.45 -4.85 -9.13
C ARG A 63 2.13 -3.38 -9.35
N GLY A 64 1.37 -2.75 -8.44
CA GLY A 64 1.02 -1.34 -8.60
C GLY A 64 0.02 -1.08 -9.72
N GLY A 65 -0.88 -2.02 -9.96
CA GLY A 65 -1.89 -1.91 -11.03
C GLY A 65 -3.20 -1.29 -10.56
N SER A 66 -4.31 -1.77 -11.14
CA SER A 66 -5.64 -1.19 -10.94
C SER A 66 -6.10 -1.16 -9.48
N VAL A 67 -5.73 -2.15 -8.67
CA VAL A 67 -6.12 -2.18 -7.26
C VAL A 67 -5.54 -0.99 -6.51
N SER A 68 -4.22 -0.77 -6.61
CA SER A 68 -3.57 0.37 -5.95
C SER A 68 -4.09 1.70 -6.46
N ASN A 69 -4.29 1.84 -7.77
CA ASN A 69 -4.83 3.07 -8.36
C ASN A 69 -6.21 3.38 -7.82
N GLY A 70 -7.09 2.39 -7.75
CA GLY A 70 -8.45 2.57 -7.23
C GLY A 70 -8.46 2.98 -5.76
N VAL A 71 -7.62 2.35 -4.95
CA VAL A 71 -7.53 2.68 -3.52
C VAL A 71 -6.97 4.10 -3.32
N VAL A 72 -5.91 4.46 -4.04
CA VAL A 72 -5.35 5.81 -3.95
C VAL A 72 -6.39 6.86 -4.33
N ASP A 73 -7.13 6.63 -5.43
CA ASP A 73 -8.17 7.56 -5.84
C ASP A 73 -9.21 7.78 -4.73
N ALA A 74 -9.67 6.70 -4.12
CA ALA A 74 -10.68 6.78 -3.07
C ALA A 74 -10.15 7.50 -1.83
N LEU A 75 -8.91 7.22 -1.43
CA LEU A 75 -8.33 7.85 -0.25
C LEU A 75 -8.01 9.31 -0.47
N GLN A 76 -7.51 9.68 -1.64
CA GLN A 76 -7.26 11.09 -1.97
C GLN A 76 -8.56 11.87 -2.04
N ALA A 77 -9.64 11.26 -2.53
CA ALA A 77 -10.96 11.89 -2.55
C ALA A 77 -11.48 12.19 -1.14
N LYS A 78 -11.01 11.45 -0.13
CA LYS A 78 -11.35 11.69 1.28
C LYS A 78 -10.40 12.69 1.95
N GLY A 79 -9.47 13.27 1.23
CA GLY A 79 -8.52 14.24 1.77
C GLY A 79 -7.31 13.63 2.44
N LEU A 80 -7.09 12.33 2.25
CA LEU A 80 -5.93 11.64 2.83
C LEU A 80 -4.72 11.79 1.92
N ASN A 81 -3.53 11.89 2.53
CA ASN A 81 -2.27 11.94 1.81
C ASN A 81 -1.81 10.51 1.53
N ALA A 82 -2.27 9.95 0.43
CA ALA A 82 -2.04 8.54 0.08
C ALA A 82 -1.33 8.41 -1.25
N ARG A 83 -0.32 7.53 -1.30
CA ARG A 83 0.40 7.16 -2.52
C ARG A 83 0.66 5.66 -2.49
N PHE A 84 0.84 5.05 -3.66
CA PHE A 84 1.19 3.64 -3.72
C PHE A 84 2.62 3.43 -4.21
N ILE A 85 3.20 2.30 -3.79
CA ILE A 85 4.56 1.94 -4.20
C ILE A 85 4.54 1.56 -5.67
N GLU A 86 5.35 2.25 -6.47
CA GLU A 86 5.50 1.97 -7.89
C GLU A 86 6.01 0.55 -8.09
N GLY A 87 5.28 -0.25 -8.87
CA GLY A 87 5.60 -1.66 -9.05
C GLY A 87 5.11 -2.58 -7.92
N GLY A 88 4.46 -2.05 -6.91
CA GLY A 88 3.92 -2.83 -5.79
C GLY A 88 5.01 -3.54 -5.00
N ILE A 89 4.65 -4.66 -4.36
CA ILE A 89 5.63 -5.45 -3.59
C ILE A 89 6.71 -6.04 -4.51
N GLU A 90 6.38 -6.36 -5.76
CA GLU A 90 7.36 -6.85 -6.72
C GLU A 90 8.42 -5.78 -7.01
N GLY A 91 8.01 -4.54 -7.23
CA GLY A 91 8.94 -3.41 -7.43
C GLY A 91 9.77 -3.12 -6.18
N TRP A 92 9.16 -3.24 -5.01
CA TRP A 92 9.86 -3.08 -3.74
C TRP A 92 10.99 -4.11 -3.59
N LYS A 93 10.68 -5.39 -3.86
CA LYS A 93 11.68 -6.46 -3.80
C LYS A 93 12.78 -6.27 -4.84
N ALA A 94 12.42 -5.88 -6.07
CA ALA A 94 13.38 -5.66 -7.14
C ALA A 94 14.35 -4.52 -6.83
N ALA A 95 13.93 -3.55 -6.03
CA ALA A 95 14.78 -2.44 -5.59
C ALA A 95 15.60 -2.77 -4.35
N GLY A 96 15.54 -4.01 -3.87
CA GLY A 96 16.27 -4.44 -2.69
C GLY A 96 15.55 -4.20 -1.37
N GLY A 97 14.25 -3.90 -1.43
CA GLY A 97 13.44 -3.68 -0.23
C GLY A 97 13.29 -4.94 0.61
N GLU A 98 13.27 -4.77 1.92
CA GLU A 98 13.14 -5.87 2.86
C GLU A 98 11.70 -6.39 2.88
N VAL A 99 11.55 -7.71 2.98
CA VAL A 99 10.26 -8.37 3.20
C VAL A 99 10.37 -9.34 4.37
N THR A 100 9.25 -9.66 4.96
CA THR A 100 9.17 -10.58 6.08
C THR A 100 8.01 -11.56 5.86
N ALA A 101 8.00 -12.64 6.64
CA ALA A 101 6.91 -13.60 6.59
C ALA A 101 5.61 -12.95 7.09
N LYS A 102 4.50 -13.36 6.48
CA LYS A 102 3.19 -12.89 6.91
C LYS A 102 2.86 -13.34 8.33
#